data_0b91791a75985e104adbc8a050fa1e39
#
_entry.id   0b91791a75985e104adbc8a050fa1e39
#
_cell.length_a   1.000
_cell.length_b   1.000
_cell.length_c   1.000
_cell.angle_alpha   90.00
_cell.angle_beta   90.00
_cell.angle_gamma   90.00
#
_symmetry.space_group_name_H-M   'P 1'
#
loop_
_entity.id
_entity.type
_entity.pdbx_description
1 polymer ?
#
loop_
_entity_poly.entity_id
_entity_poly.type
_entity_poly.pdbx_seq_one_letter_code
_entity_poly.pdbx_strand_id
1 'polypeptide(L)'
;MSIRVLLVDDHELVRQGMVSMLAKADDLTVVGEAKTGREAIESARRELPDVVLMDVRMPDMDGLEATRRLKEERPRTAVIMVTMHDNPAYLREAVRAGAAGYLLKDVSKDELVDAIRQVATGGAFIESQMLKGMLSEMKPGGSTSSAARNLTKREREILSLVAEGMSNREIADRLVLSPETVKSHVAAILEKLNVSDRTQAAIYAVRNGLVEQPAS
;
A
#
# COMPACT_ATOMS: atom_id res chain seq x y z
N MET A 1 27.66 2.29 -16.80
CA MET A 1 27.14 3.35 -15.89
C MET A 1 26.40 2.63 -14.78
N SER A 2 26.61 3.00 -13.54
CA SER A 2 25.90 2.42 -12.39
C SER A 2 24.53 3.09 -12.23
N ILE A 3 23.48 2.32 -11.95
CA ILE A 3 22.12 2.81 -11.65
C ILE A 3 22.14 3.40 -10.23
N ARG A 4 21.75 4.65 -10.10
CA ARG A 4 21.73 5.40 -8.85
C ARG A 4 20.40 5.18 -8.12
N VAL A 5 20.43 4.58 -6.93
CA VAL A 5 19.26 4.19 -6.16
C VAL A 5 19.15 5.01 -4.88
N LEU A 6 18.00 5.62 -4.63
CA LEU A 6 17.63 6.27 -3.37
C LEU A 6 16.69 5.33 -2.59
N LEU A 7 16.98 5.08 -1.31
CA LEU A 7 16.16 4.25 -0.43
C LEU A 7 15.32 5.12 0.50
N VAL A 8 14.02 4.85 0.56
CA VAL A 8 13.07 5.65 1.36
C VAL A 8 12.16 4.72 2.17
N ASP A 9 12.37 4.67 3.48
CA ASP A 9 11.59 3.87 4.43
C ASP A 9 11.78 4.45 5.83
N ASP A 10 10.76 4.53 6.66
CA ASP A 10 10.88 5.04 8.03
C ASP A 10 11.54 4.03 8.98
N HIS A 11 11.56 2.75 8.61
CA HIS A 11 12.18 1.67 9.39
C HIS A 11 13.66 1.50 9.02
N GLU A 12 14.55 1.83 9.95
CA GLU A 12 16.01 1.75 9.74
C GLU A 12 16.47 0.33 9.39
N LEU A 13 15.93 -0.70 10.04
CA LEU A 13 16.30 -2.09 9.78
C LEU A 13 15.98 -2.52 8.34
N VAL A 14 14.84 -2.06 7.80
CA VAL A 14 14.44 -2.34 6.42
C VAL A 14 15.39 -1.67 5.45
N ARG A 15 15.74 -0.39 5.66
CA ARG A 15 16.70 0.32 4.80
C ARG A 15 18.07 -0.37 4.80
N GLN A 16 18.60 -0.76 5.98
CA GLN A 16 19.87 -1.49 6.09
C GLN A 16 19.82 -2.85 5.39
N GLY A 17 18.68 -3.54 5.46
CA GLY A 17 18.44 -4.76 4.71
C GLY A 17 18.56 -4.54 3.19
N MET A 18 17.88 -3.50 2.66
CA MET A 18 17.94 -3.15 1.24
C MET A 18 19.37 -2.73 0.81
N VAL A 19 20.08 -1.91 1.61
CA VAL A 19 21.50 -1.59 1.37
C VAL A 19 22.32 -2.86 1.21
N SER A 20 22.16 -3.82 2.14
CA SER A 20 22.89 -5.09 2.12
C SER A 20 22.55 -5.96 0.92
N MET A 21 21.29 -5.94 0.46
CA MET A 21 20.87 -6.66 -0.75
C MET A 21 21.52 -6.04 -2.00
N LEU A 22 21.52 -4.71 -2.10
CA LEU A 22 22.03 -4.00 -3.28
C LEU A 22 23.55 -3.94 -3.34
N ALA A 23 24.26 -3.97 -2.21
CA ALA A 23 25.72 -3.90 -2.14
C ALA A 23 26.45 -5.02 -2.92
N LYS A 24 25.76 -6.11 -3.27
CA LYS A 24 26.33 -7.23 -4.03
C LYS A 24 26.09 -7.14 -5.55
N ALA A 25 25.50 -6.05 -6.03
CA ALA A 25 25.25 -5.81 -7.45
C ALA A 25 26.17 -4.68 -7.93
N ASP A 26 27.16 -5.00 -8.74
CA ASP A 26 28.22 -4.06 -9.17
C ASP A 26 27.70 -2.91 -10.04
N ASP A 27 26.52 -3.08 -10.62
CA ASP A 27 25.87 -2.11 -11.50
C ASP A 27 24.87 -1.19 -10.77
N LEU A 28 24.68 -1.35 -9.45
CA LEU A 28 23.80 -0.52 -8.62
C LEU A 28 24.60 0.28 -7.60
N THR A 29 24.18 1.51 -7.31
CA THR A 29 24.80 2.35 -6.28
C THR A 29 23.72 3.02 -5.45
N VAL A 30 23.67 2.75 -4.15
CA VAL A 30 22.84 3.50 -3.21
C VAL A 30 23.44 4.88 -3.03
N VAL A 31 22.75 5.92 -3.49
CA VAL A 31 23.23 7.30 -3.47
C VAL A 31 22.67 8.10 -2.30
N GLY A 32 21.72 7.56 -1.56
CA GLY A 32 21.17 8.21 -0.38
C GLY A 32 20.09 7.36 0.28
N GLU A 33 19.73 7.78 1.49
CA GLU A 33 18.65 7.23 2.30
C GLU A 33 17.77 8.37 2.79
N ALA A 34 16.46 8.12 2.95
CA ALA A 34 15.49 9.03 3.53
C ALA A 34 14.49 8.27 4.42
N LYS A 35 13.93 8.95 5.43
CA LYS A 35 13.00 8.36 6.41
C LYS A 35 11.57 8.85 6.23
N THR A 36 11.36 9.90 5.43
CA THR A 36 10.06 10.51 5.18
C THR A 36 9.91 10.88 3.71
N GLY A 37 8.67 11.07 3.26
CA GLY A 37 8.41 11.52 1.89
C GLY A 37 9.03 12.89 1.59
N ARG A 38 9.10 13.78 2.57
CA ARG A 38 9.74 15.10 2.43
C ARG A 38 11.24 14.97 2.22
N GLU A 39 11.92 14.20 3.06
CA GLU A 39 13.35 13.91 2.90
C GLU A 39 13.66 13.23 1.56
N ALA A 40 12.76 12.36 1.08
CA ALA A 40 12.89 11.71 -0.21
C ALA A 40 12.94 12.70 -1.36
N ILE A 41 12.05 13.70 -1.38
CA ILE A 41 12.01 14.74 -2.41
C ILE A 41 13.29 15.59 -2.37
N GLU A 42 13.73 16.02 -1.18
CA GLU A 42 14.96 16.80 -0.99
C GLU A 42 16.19 16.02 -1.43
N SER A 43 16.29 14.74 -1.02
CA SER A 43 17.39 13.86 -1.43
C SER A 43 17.37 13.58 -2.93
N ALA A 44 16.22 13.38 -3.53
CA ALA A 44 16.11 13.18 -4.98
C ALA A 44 16.54 14.41 -5.80
N ARG A 45 16.34 15.63 -5.27
CA ARG A 45 16.83 16.87 -5.89
C ARG A 45 18.35 16.95 -5.86
N ARG A 46 18.96 16.57 -4.76
CA ARG A 46 20.40 16.64 -4.52
C ARG A 46 21.16 15.51 -5.20
N GLU A 47 20.69 14.30 -5.02
CA GLU A 47 21.40 13.09 -5.43
C GLU A 47 21.09 12.66 -6.87
N LEU A 48 20.03 13.17 -7.49
CA LEU A 48 19.63 12.84 -8.86
C LEU A 48 19.57 11.31 -9.10
N PRO A 49 18.76 10.55 -8.33
CA PRO A 49 18.66 9.09 -8.51
C PRO A 49 17.96 8.73 -9.82
N ASP A 50 18.35 7.60 -10.39
CA ASP A 50 17.65 6.98 -11.51
C ASP A 50 16.39 6.26 -11.01
N VAL A 51 16.50 5.59 -9.85
CA VAL A 51 15.43 4.82 -9.22
C VAL A 51 15.29 5.19 -7.75
N VAL A 52 14.05 5.31 -7.28
CA VAL A 52 13.70 5.47 -5.86
C VAL A 52 12.95 4.24 -5.40
N LEU A 53 13.43 3.56 -4.36
CA LEU A 53 12.66 2.56 -3.63
C LEU A 53 11.90 3.29 -2.52
N MET A 54 10.57 3.32 -2.59
CA MET A 54 9.71 4.16 -1.75
C MET A 54 8.75 3.31 -0.94
N ASP A 55 8.83 3.37 0.39
CA ASP A 55 7.77 2.78 1.21
C ASP A 55 6.44 3.53 1.02
N VAL A 56 5.34 2.78 1.07
CA VAL A 56 3.99 3.35 0.97
C VAL A 56 3.63 4.14 2.23
N ARG A 57 3.94 3.59 3.41
CA ARG A 57 3.54 4.19 4.69
C ARG A 57 4.70 4.82 5.42
N MET A 58 4.70 6.13 5.49
CA MET A 58 5.68 6.91 6.25
C MET A 58 4.99 8.04 7.00
N PRO A 59 5.58 8.54 8.11
CA PRO A 59 5.06 9.69 8.82
C PRO A 59 5.15 10.97 7.96
N ASP A 60 4.33 11.97 8.26
CA ASP A 60 4.22 13.30 7.66
C ASP A 60 3.70 13.30 6.21
N MET A 61 4.40 12.63 5.32
CA MET A 61 4.06 12.50 3.90
C MET A 61 4.22 11.04 3.51
N ASP A 62 3.10 10.40 3.11
CA ASP A 62 3.14 9.02 2.63
C ASP A 62 3.88 8.90 1.28
N GLY A 63 4.26 7.65 0.95
CA GLY A 63 5.02 7.40 -0.27
C GLY A 63 4.24 7.64 -1.56
N LEU A 64 2.92 7.56 -1.54
CA LEU A 64 2.09 7.84 -2.72
C LEU A 64 2.09 9.34 -3.04
N GLU A 65 1.92 10.18 -2.02
CA GLU A 65 2.01 11.64 -2.18
C GLU A 65 3.43 12.07 -2.56
N ALA A 66 4.45 11.49 -1.90
CA ALA A 66 5.85 11.75 -2.25
C ALA A 66 6.14 11.37 -3.71
N THR A 67 5.60 10.24 -4.18
CA THR A 67 5.75 9.80 -5.58
C THR A 67 5.10 10.78 -6.54
N ARG A 68 3.87 11.26 -6.30
CA ARG A 68 3.22 12.24 -7.16
C ARG A 68 4.08 13.49 -7.32
N ARG A 69 4.52 14.09 -6.21
CA ARG A 69 5.38 15.29 -6.23
C ARG A 69 6.71 15.04 -6.90
N LEU A 70 7.33 13.89 -6.63
CA LEU A 70 8.59 13.52 -7.27
C LEU A 70 8.43 13.40 -8.79
N LYS A 71 7.33 12.80 -9.26
CA LYS A 71 7.05 12.65 -10.71
C LYS A 71 6.73 13.99 -11.39
N GLU A 72 6.10 14.94 -10.69
CA GLU A 72 5.89 16.30 -11.19
C GLU A 72 7.22 17.03 -11.39
N GLU A 73 8.14 16.92 -10.43
CA GLU A 73 9.44 17.62 -10.48
C GLU A 73 10.47 16.89 -11.35
N ARG A 74 10.45 15.56 -11.33
CA ARG A 74 11.45 14.68 -11.96
C ARG A 74 10.79 13.51 -12.71
N PRO A 75 10.15 13.75 -13.84
CA PRO A 75 9.40 12.72 -14.58
C PRO A 75 10.23 11.50 -14.99
N ARG A 76 11.56 11.66 -15.14
CA ARG A 76 12.47 10.59 -15.56
C ARG A 76 12.90 9.67 -14.43
N THR A 77 12.87 10.13 -13.17
CA THR A 77 13.19 9.26 -12.02
C THR A 77 12.12 8.18 -11.90
N ALA A 78 12.50 6.92 -11.97
CA ALA A 78 11.61 5.80 -11.75
C ALA A 78 11.35 5.62 -10.25
N VAL A 79 10.12 5.27 -9.88
CA VAL A 79 9.76 4.97 -8.49
C VAL A 79 9.21 3.56 -8.42
N ILE A 80 9.79 2.74 -7.55
CA ILE A 80 9.26 1.44 -7.15
C ILE A 80 8.69 1.59 -5.75
N MET A 81 7.39 1.33 -5.59
CA MET A 81 6.78 1.23 -4.27
C MET A 81 7.18 -0.10 -3.63
N VAL A 82 7.62 -0.05 -2.37
CA VAL A 82 8.00 -1.24 -1.60
C VAL A 82 7.18 -1.27 -0.32
N THR A 83 6.39 -2.31 -0.08
CA THR A 83 5.40 -2.32 1.00
C THR A 83 5.24 -3.70 1.64
N MET A 84 4.74 -3.72 2.88
CA MET A 84 4.32 -4.97 3.55
C MET A 84 2.93 -5.46 3.11
N HIS A 85 2.20 -4.68 2.29
CA HIS A 85 0.79 -4.93 2.01
C HIS A 85 0.57 -5.36 0.56
N ASP A 86 -0.07 -6.51 0.36
CA ASP A 86 -0.46 -7.09 -0.93
C ASP A 86 -1.81 -6.56 -1.46
N ASN A 87 -2.30 -5.44 -0.91
CA ASN A 87 -3.62 -4.91 -1.25
C ASN A 87 -3.63 -4.25 -2.64
N PRO A 88 -4.47 -4.74 -3.59
CA PRO A 88 -4.59 -4.18 -4.94
C PRO A 88 -5.00 -2.70 -4.98
N ALA A 89 -5.62 -2.17 -3.92
CA ALA A 89 -5.96 -0.76 -3.85
C ALA A 89 -4.72 0.13 -3.80
N TYR A 90 -3.67 -0.27 -3.06
CA TYR A 90 -2.41 0.46 -3.05
C TYR A 90 -1.68 0.40 -4.39
N LEU A 91 -1.72 -0.74 -5.08
CA LEU A 91 -1.18 -0.85 -6.42
C LEU A 91 -1.85 0.15 -7.39
N ARG A 92 -3.19 0.26 -7.36
CA ARG A 92 -3.92 1.24 -8.19
C ARG A 92 -3.50 2.68 -7.90
N GLU A 93 -3.41 3.02 -6.63
CA GLU A 93 -2.97 4.37 -6.22
C GLU A 93 -1.50 4.63 -6.57
N ALA A 94 -0.63 3.62 -6.46
CA ALA A 94 0.76 3.71 -6.88
C ALA A 94 0.90 3.98 -8.39
N VAL A 95 0.15 3.24 -9.21
CA VAL A 95 0.09 3.47 -10.67
C VAL A 95 -0.43 4.88 -10.99
N ARG A 96 -1.49 5.34 -10.31
CA ARG A 96 -2.01 6.71 -10.46
C ARG A 96 -1.01 7.78 -10.02
N ALA A 97 -0.21 7.49 -9.01
CA ALA A 97 0.86 8.37 -8.55
C ALA A 97 2.05 8.42 -9.53
N GLY A 98 2.09 7.53 -10.53
CA GLY A 98 3.17 7.43 -11.51
C GLY A 98 4.32 6.51 -11.12
N ALA A 99 4.11 5.58 -10.18
CA ALA A 99 5.08 4.55 -9.87
C ALA A 99 5.33 3.64 -11.08
N ALA A 100 6.58 3.31 -11.33
CA ALA A 100 7.02 2.40 -12.39
C ALA A 100 7.07 0.94 -11.91
N GLY A 101 7.08 0.73 -10.58
CA GLY A 101 7.11 -0.61 -10.01
C GLY A 101 6.38 -0.70 -8.67
N TYR A 102 6.04 -1.94 -8.30
CA TYR A 102 5.43 -2.27 -7.02
C TYR A 102 5.91 -3.63 -6.54
N LEU A 103 6.47 -3.70 -5.35
CA LEU A 103 7.06 -4.87 -4.73
C LEU A 103 6.60 -5.04 -3.29
N LEU A 104 6.58 -6.28 -2.82
CA LEU A 104 6.44 -6.57 -1.39
C LEU A 104 7.80 -6.53 -0.68
N LYS A 105 7.82 -6.20 0.62
CA LYS A 105 9.07 -6.14 1.42
C LYS A 105 9.71 -7.52 1.70
N ASP A 106 9.00 -8.61 1.40
CA ASP A 106 9.51 -9.98 1.45
C ASP A 106 10.14 -10.46 0.12
N VAL A 107 10.25 -9.56 -0.86
CA VAL A 107 10.88 -9.82 -2.14
C VAL A 107 12.31 -10.35 -1.98
N SER A 108 12.70 -11.31 -2.82
CA SER A 108 14.07 -11.79 -2.87
C SER A 108 15.04 -10.71 -3.39
N LYS A 109 16.33 -10.88 -3.05
CA LYS A 109 17.37 -9.98 -3.57
C LYS A 109 17.37 -9.90 -5.09
N ASP A 110 17.28 -11.06 -5.75
CA ASP A 110 17.39 -11.14 -7.21
C ASP A 110 16.21 -10.43 -7.89
N GLU A 111 14.99 -10.62 -7.38
CA GLU A 111 13.80 -9.91 -7.86
C GLU A 111 13.88 -8.39 -7.64
N LEU A 112 14.39 -7.94 -6.48
CA LEU A 112 14.60 -6.52 -6.22
C LEU A 112 15.59 -5.90 -7.21
N VAL A 113 16.72 -6.56 -7.46
CA VAL A 113 17.74 -6.11 -8.41
C VAL A 113 17.20 -6.08 -9.83
N ASP A 114 16.46 -7.10 -10.25
CA ASP A 114 15.86 -7.18 -11.58
C ASP A 114 14.77 -6.11 -11.78
N ALA A 115 13.95 -5.86 -10.76
CA ALA A 115 12.97 -4.78 -10.79
C ALA A 115 13.64 -3.40 -10.98
N ILE A 116 14.72 -3.12 -10.25
CA ILE A 116 15.48 -1.86 -10.38
C ILE A 116 16.02 -1.71 -11.79
N ARG A 117 16.65 -2.74 -12.34
CA ARG A 117 17.21 -2.73 -13.72
C ARG A 117 16.12 -2.47 -14.75
N GLN A 118 14.98 -3.15 -14.60
CA GLN A 118 13.87 -3.03 -15.55
C GLN A 118 13.29 -1.62 -15.55
N VAL A 119 13.01 -1.02 -14.38
CA VAL A 119 12.44 0.32 -14.32
C VAL A 119 13.44 1.41 -14.70
N ALA A 120 14.73 1.22 -14.44
CA ALA A 120 15.79 2.14 -14.83
C ALA A 120 15.89 2.30 -16.36
N THR A 121 15.49 1.27 -17.12
CA THR A 121 15.45 1.30 -18.59
C THR A 121 14.10 1.77 -19.15
N GLY A 122 13.19 2.24 -18.31
CA GLY A 122 11.86 2.72 -18.71
C GLY A 122 10.78 1.64 -18.75
N GLY A 123 11.08 0.42 -18.30
CA GLY A 123 10.09 -0.65 -18.12
C GLY A 123 9.22 -0.44 -16.88
N ALA A 124 8.25 -1.33 -16.69
CA ALA A 124 7.44 -1.40 -15.48
C ALA A 124 7.60 -2.77 -14.83
N PHE A 125 7.61 -2.81 -13.48
CA PHE A 125 7.70 -4.05 -12.72
C PHE A 125 6.57 -4.14 -11.70
N ILE A 126 5.69 -5.11 -11.89
CA ILE A 126 4.59 -5.40 -10.95
C ILE A 126 4.61 -6.91 -10.71
N GLU A 127 4.65 -7.30 -9.47
CA GLU A 127 4.59 -8.71 -9.09
C GLU A 127 3.33 -9.39 -9.65
N SER A 128 3.50 -10.58 -10.23
CA SER A 128 2.45 -11.29 -10.99
C SER A 128 1.19 -11.58 -10.17
N GLN A 129 1.32 -11.81 -8.86
CA GLN A 129 0.17 -12.05 -7.98
C GLN A 129 -0.67 -10.78 -7.79
N MET A 130 -0.03 -9.64 -7.63
CA MET A 130 -0.69 -8.34 -7.48
C MET A 130 -1.39 -7.92 -8.77
N LEU A 131 -0.75 -8.15 -9.92
CA LEU A 131 -1.37 -7.88 -11.21
C LEU A 131 -2.64 -8.74 -11.43
N LYS A 132 -2.61 -10.02 -11.06
CA LYS A 132 -3.79 -10.90 -11.11
C LYS A 132 -4.91 -10.40 -10.19
N GLY A 133 -4.59 -9.96 -8.98
CA GLY A 133 -5.53 -9.34 -8.04
C GLY A 133 -6.21 -8.11 -8.64
N MET A 134 -5.42 -7.20 -9.22
CA MET A 134 -5.92 -5.99 -9.88
C MET A 134 -6.84 -6.32 -11.08
N LEU A 135 -6.43 -7.26 -11.95
CA LEU A 135 -7.20 -7.67 -13.12
C LEU A 135 -8.51 -8.38 -12.75
N SER A 136 -8.54 -9.14 -11.65
CA SER A 136 -9.75 -9.79 -11.16
C SER A 136 -10.80 -8.80 -10.67
N GLU A 137 -10.39 -7.63 -10.20
CA GLU A 137 -11.26 -6.55 -9.78
C GLU A 137 -11.77 -5.68 -10.96
N MET A 138 -11.09 -5.72 -12.10
CA MET A 138 -11.46 -4.95 -13.30
C MET A 138 -12.52 -5.63 -14.18
N LYS A 139 -13.06 -6.80 -13.82
CA LYS A 139 -14.15 -7.43 -14.57
C LYS A 139 -15.41 -6.55 -14.49
N PRO A 140 -16.03 -6.17 -15.62
CA PRO A 140 -17.25 -5.39 -15.63
C PRO A 140 -18.41 -6.24 -15.11
N GLY A 141 -18.88 -5.91 -13.92
CA GLY A 141 -20.05 -6.56 -13.33
C GLY A 141 -19.87 -6.85 -11.84
N GLY A 142 -20.13 -5.86 -10.99
CA GLY A 142 -20.34 -6.04 -9.56
C GLY A 142 -19.11 -5.81 -8.69
N SER A 143 -18.95 -4.58 -8.24
CA SER A 143 -17.92 -4.16 -7.30
C SER A 143 -18.27 -4.54 -5.87
N THR A 144 -17.93 -5.75 -5.50
CA THR A 144 -17.53 -6.00 -4.10
C THR A 144 -16.01 -6.10 -4.12
N SER A 145 -15.30 -5.20 -3.42
CA SER A 145 -13.84 -5.23 -3.39
C SER A 145 -13.37 -6.58 -2.85
N SER A 146 -12.19 -7.03 -3.30
CA SER A 146 -11.56 -8.30 -2.89
C SER A 146 -11.51 -8.44 -1.36
N ALA A 147 -11.20 -7.36 -0.65
CA ALA A 147 -11.16 -7.31 0.81
C ALA A 147 -12.54 -7.64 1.45
N ALA A 148 -13.64 -7.19 0.85
CA ALA A 148 -14.99 -7.53 1.33
C ALA A 148 -15.35 -9.02 1.13
N ARG A 149 -14.73 -9.70 0.15
CA ARG A 149 -14.90 -11.16 -0.06
C ARG A 149 -14.21 -11.98 1.02
N ASN A 150 -13.17 -11.46 1.63
CA ASN A 150 -12.41 -12.12 2.71
C ASN A 150 -13.09 -11.99 4.08
N LEU A 151 -14.14 -11.20 4.19
CA LEU A 151 -14.94 -11.12 5.41
C LEU A 151 -15.85 -12.34 5.54
N THR A 152 -15.84 -12.95 6.72
CA THR A 152 -16.82 -13.97 7.09
C THR A 152 -18.25 -13.38 7.10
N LYS A 153 -19.27 -14.23 7.08
CA LYS A 153 -20.66 -13.77 7.19
C LYS A 153 -20.84 -12.91 8.46
N ARG A 154 -20.25 -13.31 9.57
CA ARG A 154 -20.36 -12.60 10.85
C ARG A 154 -19.65 -11.24 10.83
N GLU A 155 -18.49 -11.16 10.22
CA GLU A 155 -17.76 -9.89 10.08
C GLU A 155 -18.52 -8.91 9.17
N ARG A 156 -19.21 -9.37 8.14
CA ARG A 156 -20.05 -8.52 7.30
C ARG A 156 -21.27 -7.98 8.05
N GLU A 157 -21.93 -8.81 8.87
CA GLU A 157 -23.03 -8.37 9.73
C GLU A 157 -22.57 -7.28 10.71
N ILE A 158 -21.41 -7.47 11.34
CA ILE A 158 -20.84 -6.49 12.27
C ILE A 158 -20.44 -5.22 11.53
N LEU A 159 -19.80 -5.32 10.36
CA LEU A 159 -19.40 -4.18 9.55
C LEU A 159 -20.60 -3.34 9.09
N SER A 160 -21.72 -3.97 8.76
CA SER A 160 -23.00 -3.29 8.46
C SER A 160 -23.45 -2.43 9.63
N LEU A 161 -23.49 -2.99 10.84
CA LEU A 161 -23.90 -2.28 12.05
C LEU A 161 -22.89 -1.18 12.46
N VAL A 162 -21.60 -1.39 12.16
CA VAL A 162 -20.57 -0.34 12.31
C VAL A 162 -20.87 0.84 11.39
N ALA A 163 -21.27 0.58 10.16
CA ALA A 163 -21.61 1.62 9.20
C ALA A 163 -22.93 2.34 9.51
N GLU A 164 -23.84 1.68 10.24
CA GLU A 164 -25.04 2.29 10.83
C GLU A 164 -24.71 3.19 12.06
N GLY A 165 -23.44 3.24 12.48
CA GLY A 165 -22.99 4.07 13.61
C GLY A 165 -23.14 3.42 14.99
N MET A 166 -23.51 2.15 15.09
CA MET A 166 -23.77 1.46 16.36
C MET A 166 -22.49 1.24 17.16
N SER A 167 -22.48 1.46 18.45
CA SER A 167 -21.38 1.12 19.36
C SER A 167 -21.18 -0.40 19.51
N ASN A 168 -20.03 -0.82 20.02
CA ASN A 168 -19.76 -2.25 20.24
C ASN A 168 -20.78 -2.89 21.21
N ARG A 169 -21.33 -2.11 22.15
CA ARG A 169 -22.34 -2.57 23.10
C ARG A 169 -23.68 -2.79 22.40
N GLU A 170 -24.12 -1.86 21.57
CA GLU A 170 -25.37 -1.99 20.80
C GLU A 170 -25.29 -3.15 19.80
N ILE A 171 -24.14 -3.32 19.16
CA ILE A 171 -23.88 -4.46 18.25
C ILE A 171 -23.91 -5.78 19.03
N ALA A 172 -23.31 -5.81 20.22
CA ALA A 172 -23.30 -6.98 21.08
C ALA A 172 -24.73 -7.39 21.50
N ASP A 173 -25.53 -6.42 21.94
CA ASP A 173 -26.93 -6.63 22.32
C ASP A 173 -27.76 -7.15 21.12
N ARG A 174 -27.60 -6.54 19.94
CA ARG A 174 -28.33 -6.91 18.70
C ARG A 174 -27.95 -8.28 18.16
N LEU A 175 -26.69 -8.69 18.33
CA LEU A 175 -26.16 -9.95 17.77
C LEU A 175 -26.02 -11.07 18.80
N VAL A 176 -26.46 -10.82 20.06
CA VAL A 176 -26.33 -11.76 21.21
C VAL A 176 -24.88 -12.21 21.41
N LEU A 177 -23.97 -11.23 21.49
CA LEU A 177 -22.55 -11.42 21.73
C LEU A 177 -22.09 -10.66 22.98
N SER A 178 -20.85 -10.87 23.41
CA SER A 178 -20.22 -9.96 24.36
C SER A 178 -19.60 -8.74 23.65
N PRO A 179 -19.53 -7.55 24.29
CA PRO A 179 -18.83 -6.40 23.72
C PRO A 179 -17.37 -6.66 23.38
N GLU A 180 -16.70 -7.54 24.12
CA GLU A 180 -15.33 -7.97 23.89
C GLU A 180 -15.20 -8.81 22.60
N THR A 181 -16.19 -9.67 22.33
CA THR A 181 -16.25 -10.44 21.09
C THR A 181 -16.45 -9.52 19.90
N VAL A 182 -17.33 -8.52 20.00
CA VAL A 182 -17.52 -7.51 18.95
C VAL A 182 -16.25 -6.72 18.70
N LYS A 183 -15.54 -6.30 19.76
CA LYS A 183 -14.26 -5.60 19.65
C LYS A 183 -13.21 -6.41 18.87
N SER A 184 -13.13 -7.72 19.17
CA SER A 184 -12.21 -8.63 18.46
C SER A 184 -12.58 -8.77 16.98
N HIS A 185 -13.86 -8.88 16.66
CA HIS A 185 -14.32 -8.90 15.27
C HIS A 185 -14.04 -7.58 14.54
N VAL A 186 -14.25 -6.44 15.19
CA VAL A 186 -13.94 -5.12 14.61
C VAL A 186 -12.44 -5.03 14.31
N ALA A 187 -11.56 -5.46 15.22
CA ALA A 187 -10.13 -5.48 14.97
C ALA A 187 -9.77 -6.34 13.75
N ALA A 188 -10.32 -7.56 13.66
CA ALA A 188 -10.12 -8.43 12.50
C ALA A 188 -10.66 -7.84 11.18
N ILE A 189 -11.80 -7.11 11.24
CA ILE A 189 -12.35 -6.39 10.10
C ILE A 189 -11.39 -5.27 9.64
N LEU A 190 -10.89 -4.47 10.57
CA LEU A 190 -9.92 -3.39 10.25
C LEU A 190 -8.68 -3.95 9.55
N GLU A 191 -8.14 -5.04 10.07
CA GLU A 191 -7.00 -5.73 9.47
C GLU A 191 -7.32 -6.25 8.06
N LYS A 192 -8.43 -6.99 7.88
CA LYS A 192 -8.84 -7.55 6.58
C LYS A 192 -9.20 -6.50 5.54
N LEU A 193 -9.76 -5.37 5.95
CA LEU A 193 -10.07 -4.24 5.07
C LEU A 193 -8.86 -3.32 4.87
N ASN A 194 -7.79 -3.54 5.64
CA ASN A 194 -6.59 -2.71 5.66
C ASN A 194 -6.92 -1.23 5.88
N VAL A 195 -7.69 -0.95 6.91
CA VAL A 195 -8.07 0.41 7.33
C VAL A 195 -7.62 0.65 8.77
N SER A 196 -7.29 1.90 9.11
CA SER A 196 -6.67 2.23 10.39
C SER A 196 -7.66 2.39 11.54
N ASP A 197 -8.92 2.67 11.26
CA ASP A 197 -9.93 2.95 12.27
C ASP A 197 -11.35 2.57 11.85
N ARG A 198 -12.25 2.60 12.84
CA ARG A 198 -13.67 2.25 12.68
C ARG A 198 -14.41 3.16 11.68
N THR A 199 -14.06 4.44 11.64
CA THR A 199 -14.69 5.40 10.73
C THR A 199 -14.33 5.08 9.28
N GLN A 200 -13.07 4.73 9.04
CA GLN A 200 -12.63 4.28 7.72
C GLN A 200 -13.30 2.97 7.30
N ALA A 201 -13.52 2.03 8.23
CA ALA A 201 -14.26 0.81 7.95
C ALA A 201 -15.72 1.10 7.57
N ALA A 202 -16.39 2.03 8.27
CA ALA A 202 -17.73 2.46 7.95
C ALA A 202 -17.82 3.12 6.55
N ILE A 203 -16.93 4.05 6.25
CA ILE A 203 -16.83 4.69 4.92
C ILE A 203 -16.58 3.65 3.82
N TYR A 204 -15.69 2.70 4.09
CA TYR A 204 -15.41 1.59 3.19
C TYR A 204 -16.67 0.77 2.88
N ALA A 205 -17.44 0.40 3.92
CA ALA A 205 -18.67 -0.37 3.78
C ALA A 205 -19.72 0.35 2.90
N VAL A 206 -19.93 1.64 3.14
CA VAL A 206 -20.85 2.48 2.34
C VAL A 206 -20.38 2.61 0.89
N ARG A 207 -19.10 2.92 0.65
CA ARG A 207 -18.56 3.10 -0.70
C ARG A 207 -18.58 1.83 -1.55
N ASN A 208 -18.52 0.65 -0.92
CA ASN A 208 -18.50 -0.64 -1.60
C ASN A 208 -19.88 -1.33 -1.63
N GLY A 209 -20.95 -0.64 -1.24
CA GLY A 209 -22.32 -1.17 -1.28
C GLY A 209 -22.55 -2.36 -0.35
N LEU A 210 -21.77 -2.43 0.74
CA LEU A 210 -21.92 -3.48 1.77
C LEU A 210 -23.04 -3.16 2.76
N VAL A 211 -23.58 -1.95 2.69
CA VAL A 211 -24.71 -1.45 3.49
C VAL A 211 -25.59 -0.59 2.59
N GLU A 212 -26.89 -0.71 2.74
CA GLU A 212 -27.83 0.22 2.10
C GLU A 212 -27.63 1.63 2.69
N GLN A 213 -27.58 2.66 1.83
CA GLN A 213 -27.56 4.04 2.30
C GLN A 213 -28.86 4.29 3.05
N PRO A 214 -28.84 4.90 4.25
CA PRO A 214 -30.07 5.34 4.89
C PRO A 214 -30.77 6.30 3.91
N ALA A 215 -32.03 5.99 3.60
CA ALA A 215 -32.88 6.85 2.77
C ALA A 215 -32.92 8.24 3.39
N SER A 216 -32.61 9.26 2.59
CA SER A 216 -32.66 10.68 2.97
C SER A 216 -34.07 11.10 3.29
#